data_9f41f775129d12128cbd506976d623e0
#
_entry.id   9f41f775129d12128cbd506976d623e0
#
_cell.length_a   1.000
_cell.length_b   1.000
_cell.length_c   1.000
_cell.angle_alpha   90.00
_cell.angle_beta   90.00
_cell.angle_gamma   90.00
#
_symmetry.space_group_name_H-M   'P 1'
#
loop_
_entity.id
_entity.type
_entity.pdbx_description
1 polymer ?
#
loop_
_entity_poly.entity_id
_entity_poly.type
_entity_poly.pdbx_seq_one_letter_code
_entity_poly.pdbx_strand_id
1 'polypeptide(L)'
;MPAWSDDKRDDPQPCRDADQGKFETTVRDGRARIGRIHTQHGVLETPALLPVINPNIRTIEPREMWDRYGIQGLITNSYIIWKHDDLKQHAVTKGVHDLLNFPGVVMTDSGTFQSYMYGDVEVGVEEIVEFQRLIGVDIATMLDVFSRPDMTEEEAEKAVQTTIDRSQASLDSAQGVMLNGPIQGGIYRHLRKASAQSMGCFDF
;
A
#
# COMPACT_ATOMS: atom_id res chain seq x y z
N MET A 1 -17.15 12.22 24.32
CA MET A 1 -17.01 11.88 22.90
C MET A 1 -17.01 13.19 22.15
N PRO A 2 -16.09 13.47 21.22
CA PRO A 2 -16.21 14.64 20.40
C PRO A 2 -17.52 14.53 19.60
N ALA A 3 -18.29 15.62 19.57
CA ALA A 3 -19.49 15.69 18.76
C ALA A 3 -19.08 15.51 17.29
N TRP A 4 -19.72 14.60 16.59
CA TRP A 4 -19.56 14.43 15.15
C TRP A 4 -20.03 15.73 14.50
N SER A 5 -19.13 16.46 13.85
CA SER A 5 -19.53 17.62 13.08
C SER A 5 -19.98 17.16 11.69
N ASP A 6 -21.08 17.72 11.21
CA ASP A 6 -21.51 17.53 9.82
C ASP A 6 -20.67 18.39 8.84
N ASP A 7 -19.70 19.12 9.37
CA ASP A 7 -18.83 19.98 8.59
C ASP A 7 -17.84 19.12 7.77
N LYS A 8 -17.75 19.43 6.49
CA LYS A 8 -16.76 18.82 5.61
C LYS A 8 -15.37 19.21 6.08
N ARG A 9 -14.49 18.24 6.15
CA ARG A 9 -13.06 18.46 6.43
C ARG A 9 -12.40 19.04 5.17
N ASP A 10 -11.51 20.01 5.35
CA ASP A 10 -10.69 20.51 4.26
C ASP A 10 -9.84 19.41 3.65
N ASP A 11 -9.65 19.45 2.34
CA ASP A 11 -8.78 18.53 1.65
C ASP A 11 -7.33 18.77 2.09
N PRO A 12 -6.48 17.72 2.14
CA PRO A 12 -5.11 17.84 2.61
C PRO A 12 -4.29 18.69 1.64
N GLN A 13 -3.29 19.35 2.17
CA GLN A 13 -2.32 20.06 1.33
C GLN A 13 -1.20 19.09 0.94
N PRO A 14 -0.79 19.06 -0.35
CA PRO A 14 0.33 18.25 -0.80
C PRO A 14 1.62 18.68 -0.07
N CYS A 15 2.51 17.72 0.19
CA CYS A 15 3.85 18.05 0.66
C CYS A 15 4.68 18.69 -0.46
N ARG A 16 5.80 19.30 -0.10
CA ARG A 16 6.77 19.76 -1.10
C ARG A 16 7.43 18.54 -1.76
N ASP A 17 7.75 18.62 -3.03
CA ASP A 17 8.39 17.53 -3.79
C ASP A 17 9.64 17.00 -3.09
N ALA A 18 10.45 17.87 -2.49
CA ALA A 18 11.66 17.50 -1.75
C ALA A 18 11.39 16.71 -0.43
N ASP A 19 10.16 16.71 0.04
CA ASP A 19 9.76 16.00 1.27
C ASP A 19 8.96 14.73 0.97
N GLN A 20 8.60 14.49 -0.28
CA GLN A 20 7.86 13.28 -0.69
C GLN A 20 8.63 12.01 -0.33
N GLY A 21 7.95 11.03 0.26
CA GLY A 21 8.52 9.78 0.73
C GLY A 21 9.27 9.88 2.07
N LYS A 22 9.38 11.08 2.65
CA LYS A 22 10.09 11.28 3.90
C LYS A 22 9.28 10.77 5.08
N PHE A 23 9.92 9.99 5.95
CA PHE A 23 9.38 9.62 7.26
C PHE A 23 10.06 10.46 8.36
N GLU A 24 9.29 11.28 9.04
CA GLU A 24 9.74 12.12 10.15
C GLU A 24 9.27 11.53 11.48
N THR A 25 10.19 11.13 12.36
CA THR A 25 9.85 10.75 13.74
C THR A 25 9.66 11.98 14.59
N THR A 26 8.46 12.20 15.13
CA THR A 26 8.13 13.37 15.96
C THR A 26 8.24 13.05 17.46
N VAL A 27 7.92 11.83 17.88
CA VAL A 27 8.01 11.36 19.26
C VAL A 27 8.55 9.94 19.30
N ARG A 28 9.38 9.65 20.30
CA ARG A 28 9.92 8.30 20.56
C ARG A 28 9.82 7.96 22.05
N ASP A 29 9.34 6.72 22.31
CA ASP A 29 9.36 6.11 23.64
C ASP A 29 9.82 4.64 23.51
N GLY A 30 11.06 4.38 23.89
CA GLY A 30 11.70 3.09 23.67
C GLY A 30 11.74 2.71 22.19
N ARG A 31 11.01 1.64 21.82
CA ARG A 31 10.85 1.20 20.42
C ARG A 31 9.59 1.76 19.73
N ALA A 32 8.68 2.33 20.50
CA ALA A 32 7.51 3.00 19.95
C ALA A 32 7.88 4.37 19.39
N ARG A 33 7.17 4.79 18.34
CA ARG A 33 7.35 6.10 17.73
C ARG A 33 6.05 6.63 17.16
N ILE A 34 5.90 7.93 17.21
CA ILE A 34 4.94 8.69 16.43
C ILE A 34 5.73 9.37 15.31
N GLY A 35 5.20 9.39 14.11
CA GLY A 35 5.87 10.00 12.97
C GLY A 35 4.90 10.49 11.93
N ARG A 36 5.44 11.03 10.85
CA ARG A 36 4.72 11.53 9.70
C ARG A 36 5.33 11.01 8.42
N ILE A 37 4.48 10.49 7.53
CA ILE A 37 4.85 10.14 6.16
C ILE A 37 4.35 11.28 5.28
N HIS A 38 5.25 11.87 4.51
CA HIS A 38 4.95 12.96 3.61
C HIS A 38 4.64 12.43 2.21
N THR A 39 3.45 12.75 1.68
CA THR A 39 3.00 12.31 0.36
C THR A 39 2.47 13.47 -0.49
N GLN A 40 2.25 13.22 -1.77
CA GLN A 40 1.64 14.21 -2.67
C GLN A 40 0.21 14.57 -2.27
N HIS A 41 -0.50 13.64 -1.60
CA HIS A 41 -1.88 13.85 -1.17
C HIS A 41 -2.00 14.09 0.34
N GLY A 42 -0.95 14.65 0.94
CA GLY A 42 -0.93 15.10 2.32
C GLY A 42 0.05 14.35 3.21
N VAL A 43 -0.12 14.53 4.51
CA VAL A 43 0.74 13.93 5.53
C VAL A 43 -0.06 12.89 6.30
N LEU A 44 0.47 11.67 6.33
CA LEU A 44 -0.09 10.58 7.14
C LEU A 44 0.62 10.55 8.50
N GLU A 45 -0.11 10.83 9.56
CA GLU A 45 0.40 10.69 10.92
C GLU A 45 0.36 9.23 11.35
N THR A 46 1.47 8.72 11.90
CA THR A 46 1.61 7.32 12.31
C THR A 46 1.76 7.20 13.83
N PRO A 47 1.24 6.12 14.45
CA PRO A 47 0.60 4.96 13.82
C PRO A 47 -0.77 5.30 13.22
N ALA A 48 -1.08 4.76 12.05
CA ALA A 48 -2.33 5.00 11.33
C ALA A 48 -3.05 3.69 11.02
N LEU A 49 -4.37 3.73 11.02
CA LEU A 49 -5.20 2.67 10.46
C LEU A 49 -5.51 3.03 9.00
N LEU A 50 -5.23 2.10 8.09
CA LEU A 50 -5.59 2.19 6.68
C LEU A 50 -6.75 1.21 6.42
N PRO A 51 -8.02 1.67 6.45
CA PRO A 51 -9.16 0.81 6.11
C PRO A 51 -9.04 0.27 4.68
N VAL A 52 -9.40 -1.00 4.50
CA VAL A 52 -9.41 -1.63 3.17
C VAL A 52 -10.68 -1.26 2.44
N ILE A 53 -10.52 -0.72 1.23
CA ILE A 53 -11.64 -0.38 0.34
C ILE A 53 -11.61 -1.30 -0.89
N ASN A 54 -12.71 -2.03 -1.08
CA ASN A 54 -12.95 -2.71 -2.36
C ASN A 54 -13.55 -1.68 -3.33
N PRO A 55 -12.92 -1.40 -4.48
CA PRO A 55 -13.40 -0.38 -5.41
C PRO A 55 -14.80 -0.68 -6.00
N ASN A 56 -15.20 -1.97 -5.99
CA ASN A 56 -16.52 -2.40 -6.46
C ASN A 56 -17.62 -2.40 -5.38
N ILE A 57 -17.22 -2.45 -4.10
CA ILE A 57 -18.17 -2.59 -2.98
C ILE A 57 -17.79 -1.58 -1.90
N ARG A 58 -18.60 -0.52 -1.78
CA ARG A 58 -18.36 0.56 -0.82
C ARG A 58 -19.44 0.54 0.26
N THR A 59 -19.13 -0.04 1.41
CA THR A 59 -20.05 -0.04 2.56
C THR A 59 -20.13 1.33 3.21
N ILE A 60 -19.00 2.03 3.28
CA ILE A 60 -18.89 3.44 3.68
C ILE A 60 -18.13 4.13 2.57
N GLU A 61 -18.63 5.26 2.10
CA GLU A 61 -17.95 6.02 1.06
C GLU A 61 -16.61 6.57 1.55
N PRO A 62 -15.53 6.45 0.78
CA PRO A 62 -14.21 6.94 1.19
C PRO A 62 -14.20 8.43 1.55
N ARG A 63 -14.99 9.24 0.85
CA ARG A 63 -15.16 10.67 1.20
C ARG A 63 -15.77 10.84 2.59
N GLU A 64 -16.73 10.04 2.97
CA GLU A 64 -17.32 10.04 4.32
C GLU A 64 -16.28 9.60 5.37
N MET A 65 -15.40 8.65 5.04
CA MET A 65 -14.30 8.27 5.93
C MET A 65 -13.38 9.45 6.24
N TRP A 66 -13.09 10.27 5.24
CA TRP A 66 -12.30 11.49 5.41
C TRP A 66 -13.05 12.54 6.25
N ASP A 67 -14.26 12.91 5.81
CA ASP A 67 -15.01 14.04 6.37
C ASP A 67 -15.46 13.77 7.81
N ARG A 68 -16.02 12.58 8.08
CA ARG A 68 -16.67 12.26 9.36
C ARG A 68 -15.82 11.46 10.33
N TYR A 69 -15.00 10.55 9.83
CA TYR A 69 -14.24 9.63 10.69
C TYR A 69 -12.78 10.04 10.85
N GLY A 70 -12.31 11.07 10.14
CA GLY A 70 -10.95 11.56 10.24
C GLY A 70 -9.89 10.58 9.73
N ILE A 71 -10.28 9.64 8.88
CA ILE A 71 -9.35 8.70 8.25
C ILE A 71 -8.43 9.46 7.30
N GLN A 72 -7.11 9.39 7.55
CA GLN A 72 -6.11 10.13 6.78
C GLN A 72 -5.57 9.35 5.58
N GLY A 73 -5.68 8.02 5.61
CA GLY A 73 -5.24 7.15 4.54
C GLY A 73 -6.08 5.90 4.46
N LEU A 74 -6.11 5.27 3.30
CA LEU A 74 -6.77 3.99 3.08
C LEU A 74 -5.92 3.09 2.18
N ILE A 75 -6.28 1.80 2.16
CA ILE A 75 -5.66 0.84 1.25
C ILE A 75 -6.72 0.24 0.32
N THR A 76 -6.38 0.11 -0.95
CA THR A 76 -7.21 -0.58 -1.94
C THR A 76 -6.38 -1.60 -2.72
N ASN A 77 -7.00 -2.34 -3.60
CA ASN A 77 -6.35 -3.42 -4.36
C ASN A 77 -6.09 -3.00 -5.80
N SER A 78 -4.81 -2.85 -6.17
CA SER A 78 -4.43 -2.44 -7.52
C SER A 78 -4.75 -3.50 -8.57
N TYR A 79 -4.65 -4.79 -8.24
CA TYR A 79 -4.99 -5.87 -9.17
C TYR A 79 -6.49 -5.90 -9.51
N ILE A 80 -7.37 -5.65 -8.52
CA ILE A 80 -8.82 -5.53 -8.79
C ILE A 80 -9.07 -4.37 -9.76
N ILE A 81 -8.42 -3.22 -9.56
CA ILE A 81 -8.54 -2.08 -10.47
C ILE A 81 -7.99 -2.43 -11.85
N TRP A 82 -6.81 -3.08 -11.91
CA TRP A 82 -6.16 -3.47 -13.15
C TRP A 82 -7.00 -4.46 -13.98
N LYS A 83 -7.68 -5.40 -13.32
CA LYS A 83 -8.45 -6.48 -13.96
C LYS A 83 -9.81 -6.03 -14.50
N HIS A 84 -10.40 -4.97 -13.98
CA HIS A 84 -11.70 -4.46 -14.39
C HIS A 84 -11.54 -3.25 -15.31
N ASP A 85 -11.90 -3.39 -16.58
CA ASP A 85 -11.69 -2.38 -17.61
C ASP A 85 -12.22 -0.99 -17.25
N ASP A 86 -13.43 -0.91 -16.72
CA ASP A 86 -14.05 0.38 -16.33
C ASP A 86 -13.26 1.07 -15.21
N LEU A 87 -12.85 0.31 -14.17
CA LEU A 87 -12.04 0.83 -13.08
C LEU A 87 -10.65 1.23 -13.56
N LYS A 88 -10.02 0.38 -14.39
CA LYS A 88 -8.71 0.61 -14.98
C LYS A 88 -8.70 1.88 -15.82
N GLN A 89 -9.67 2.03 -16.73
CA GLN A 89 -9.79 3.21 -17.59
C GLN A 89 -9.99 4.48 -16.77
N HIS A 90 -10.86 4.44 -15.75
CA HIS A 90 -11.09 5.58 -14.86
C HIS A 90 -9.80 5.96 -14.12
N ALA A 91 -9.16 4.99 -13.45
CA ALA A 91 -7.96 5.24 -12.65
C ALA A 91 -6.78 5.75 -13.50
N VAL A 92 -6.58 5.22 -14.70
CA VAL A 92 -5.53 5.69 -15.63
C VAL A 92 -5.81 7.11 -16.13
N THR A 93 -7.08 7.46 -16.32
CA THR A 93 -7.44 8.77 -16.89
C THR A 93 -7.50 9.87 -15.85
N LYS A 94 -7.98 9.57 -14.63
CA LYS A 94 -8.28 10.57 -13.59
C LYS A 94 -7.56 10.33 -12.26
N GLY A 95 -6.86 9.21 -12.12
CA GLY A 95 -6.17 8.82 -10.90
C GLY A 95 -7.04 7.99 -9.95
N VAL A 96 -6.35 7.29 -9.04
CA VAL A 96 -7.00 6.44 -8.03
C VAL A 96 -7.77 7.26 -6.98
N HIS A 97 -7.32 8.47 -6.68
CA HIS A 97 -7.98 9.38 -5.74
C HIS A 97 -9.36 9.84 -6.24
N ASP A 98 -9.47 10.17 -7.53
CA ASP A 98 -10.76 10.48 -8.17
C ASP A 98 -11.64 9.23 -8.24
N LEU A 99 -11.09 8.07 -8.63
CA LEU A 99 -11.82 6.80 -8.64
C LEU A 99 -12.47 6.49 -7.30
N LEU A 100 -11.75 6.73 -6.20
CA LEU A 100 -12.23 6.44 -4.84
C LEU A 100 -12.98 7.61 -4.22
N ASN A 101 -12.92 8.80 -4.82
CA ASN A 101 -13.40 10.05 -4.21
C ASN A 101 -12.81 10.25 -2.81
N PHE A 102 -11.49 10.09 -2.69
CA PHE A 102 -10.75 10.20 -1.43
C PHE A 102 -9.57 11.15 -1.56
N PRO A 103 -9.49 12.22 -0.73
CA PRO A 103 -8.47 13.24 -0.89
C PRO A 103 -7.15 12.92 -0.15
N GLY A 104 -7.17 11.98 0.79
CA GLY A 104 -6.01 11.63 1.62
C GLY A 104 -5.11 10.59 0.98
N VAL A 105 -4.22 10.01 1.78
CA VAL A 105 -3.19 9.06 1.32
C VAL A 105 -3.80 7.75 0.86
N VAL A 106 -3.48 7.32 -0.35
CA VAL A 106 -3.91 6.03 -0.91
C VAL A 106 -2.71 5.08 -1.05
N MET A 107 -2.79 3.98 -0.33
CA MET A 107 -1.92 2.82 -0.49
C MET A 107 -2.63 1.76 -1.33
N THR A 108 -1.89 1.00 -2.11
CA THR A 108 -2.42 -0.18 -2.80
C THR A 108 -1.64 -1.44 -2.45
N ASP A 109 -2.34 -2.57 -2.35
CA ASP A 109 -1.71 -3.87 -2.42
C ASP A 109 -1.55 -4.31 -3.89
N SER A 110 -0.71 -5.32 -4.13
CA SER A 110 -0.36 -5.81 -5.47
C SER A 110 -1.24 -6.93 -6.00
N GLY A 111 -2.18 -7.43 -5.20
CA GLY A 111 -3.06 -8.53 -5.59
C GLY A 111 -2.56 -9.95 -5.26
N THR A 112 -1.49 -10.08 -4.50
CA THR A 112 -0.95 -11.40 -4.09
C THR A 112 -1.98 -12.27 -3.38
N PHE A 113 -2.85 -11.70 -2.56
CA PHE A 113 -3.94 -12.43 -1.91
C PHE A 113 -4.97 -12.95 -2.92
N GLN A 114 -5.24 -12.22 -4.00
CA GLN A 114 -6.13 -12.63 -5.08
C GLN A 114 -5.54 -13.82 -5.85
N SER A 115 -4.23 -13.86 -6.04
CA SER A 115 -3.53 -15.03 -6.60
C SER A 115 -3.80 -16.29 -5.78
N TYR A 116 -3.74 -16.18 -4.47
CA TYR A 116 -4.06 -17.28 -3.56
C TYR A 116 -5.53 -17.74 -3.64
N MET A 117 -6.47 -16.79 -3.72
CA MET A 117 -7.91 -17.08 -3.67
C MET A 117 -8.47 -17.58 -5.01
N TYR A 118 -7.95 -17.12 -6.12
CA TYR A 118 -8.55 -17.28 -7.45
C TYR A 118 -7.63 -17.92 -8.49
N GLY A 119 -6.40 -18.30 -8.10
CA GLY A 119 -5.38 -18.81 -9.00
C GLY A 119 -4.35 -17.76 -9.39
N ASP A 120 -3.49 -18.08 -10.36
CA ASP A 120 -2.38 -17.21 -10.74
C ASP A 120 -2.84 -15.80 -11.14
N VAL A 121 -2.12 -14.80 -10.64
CA VAL A 121 -2.27 -13.41 -11.05
C VAL A 121 -1.69 -13.26 -12.45
N GLU A 122 -2.51 -12.77 -13.37
CA GLU A 122 -2.17 -12.60 -14.79
C GLU A 122 -1.27 -11.38 -15.07
N VAL A 123 -0.76 -10.72 -14.01
CA VAL A 123 0.04 -9.50 -14.11
C VAL A 123 1.49 -9.73 -13.70
N GLY A 124 2.42 -9.12 -14.42
CA GLY A 124 3.85 -9.19 -14.12
C GLY A 124 4.27 -8.35 -12.91
N VAL A 125 5.46 -8.66 -12.36
CA VAL A 125 6.03 -7.95 -11.20
C VAL A 125 6.23 -6.47 -11.49
N GLU A 126 6.82 -6.16 -12.61
CA GLU A 126 7.08 -4.78 -13.07
C GLU A 126 5.78 -4.09 -13.45
N GLU A 127 4.93 -4.77 -14.21
CA GLU A 127 3.67 -4.24 -14.71
C GLU A 127 2.75 -3.75 -13.59
N ILE A 128 2.62 -4.49 -12.49
CA ILE A 128 1.73 -4.08 -11.39
C ILE A 128 2.28 -2.86 -10.65
N VAL A 129 3.60 -2.73 -10.51
CA VAL A 129 4.23 -1.55 -9.89
C VAL A 129 4.09 -0.33 -10.80
N GLU A 130 4.35 -0.48 -12.10
CA GLU A 130 4.13 0.58 -13.08
C GLU A 130 2.67 1.03 -13.13
N PHE A 131 1.73 0.09 -13.05
CA PHE A 131 0.31 0.41 -13.00
C PHE A 131 -0.05 1.21 -11.76
N GLN A 132 0.44 0.81 -10.56
CA GLN A 132 0.21 1.56 -9.32
C GLN A 132 0.76 3.00 -9.44
N ARG A 133 1.97 3.16 -10.00
CA ARG A 133 2.54 4.47 -10.29
C ARG A 133 1.69 5.27 -11.28
N LEU A 134 1.23 4.64 -12.35
CA LEU A 134 0.43 5.28 -13.41
C LEU A 134 -0.90 5.84 -12.89
N ILE A 135 -1.56 5.12 -11.97
CA ILE A 135 -2.82 5.56 -11.38
C ILE A 135 -2.66 6.55 -10.23
N GLY A 136 -1.41 6.91 -9.88
CA GLY A 136 -1.10 7.97 -8.92
C GLY A 136 -1.35 7.59 -7.47
N VAL A 137 -0.95 6.38 -7.04
CA VAL A 137 -0.96 6.02 -5.62
C VAL A 137 0.15 6.74 -4.87
N ASP A 138 -0.03 6.97 -3.56
CA ASP A 138 1.03 7.50 -2.70
C ASP A 138 2.01 6.41 -2.28
N ILE A 139 1.49 5.22 -1.98
CA ILE A 139 2.28 4.07 -1.54
C ILE A 139 1.88 2.84 -2.37
N ALA A 140 2.78 2.38 -3.21
CA ALA A 140 2.63 1.13 -3.94
C ALA A 140 3.12 -0.06 -3.11
N THR A 141 2.74 -1.27 -3.48
CA THR A 141 3.26 -2.51 -2.91
C THR A 141 3.78 -3.42 -4.02
N MET A 142 4.97 -3.97 -3.85
CA MET A 142 5.53 -4.94 -4.79
C MET A 142 4.73 -6.25 -4.78
N LEU A 143 4.81 -7.01 -5.88
CA LEU A 143 4.18 -8.33 -5.98
C LEU A 143 5.03 -9.36 -5.22
N ASP A 144 4.64 -9.67 -4.01
CA ASP A 144 5.27 -10.67 -3.15
C ASP A 144 4.70 -12.10 -3.36
N VAL A 145 5.16 -13.05 -2.59
CA VAL A 145 4.56 -14.39 -2.48
C VAL A 145 4.03 -14.57 -1.06
N PHE A 146 2.73 -14.61 -0.93
CA PHE A 146 2.04 -14.70 0.35
C PHE A 146 2.35 -16.02 1.08
N SER A 147 2.95 -15.91 2.27
CA SER A 147 3.26 -17.07 3.13
C SER A 147 2.07 -17.44 4.00
N ARG A 148 1.41 -18.55 3.68
CA ARG A 148 0.26 -19.07 4.43
C ARG A 148 0.68 -19.77 5.72
N PRO A 149 -0.19 -19.83 6.73
CA PRO A 149 0.09 -20.53 7.99
C PRO A 149 0.23 -22.07 7.84
N ASP A 150 -0.36 -22.64 6.80
CA ASP A 150 -0.37 -24.09 6.50
C ASP A 150 0.79 -24.54 5.60
N MET A 151 1.62 -23.62 5.11
CA MET A 151 2.81 -23.95 4.32
C MET A 151 3.83 -24.73 5.14
N THR A 152 4.47 -25.70 4.49
CA THR A 152 5.70 -26.30 5.02
C THR A 152 6.81 -25.27 5.10
N GLU A 153 7.86 -25.58 5.86
CA GLU A 153 9.03 -24.70 5.97
C GLU A 153 9.69 -24.43 4.62
N GLU A 154 9.84 -25.49 3.81
CA GLU A 154 10.43 -25.39 2.46
C GLU A 154 9.59 -24.50 1.53
N GLU A 155 8.27 -24.62 1.56
CA GLU A 155 7.36 -23.75 0.79
C GLU A 155 7.45 -22.29 1.23
N ALA A 156 7.52 -22.06 2.54
CA ALA A 156 7.66 -20.72 3.10
C ALA A 156 9.03 -20.10 2.78
N GLU A 157 10.11 -20.90 2.78
CA GLU A 157 11.44 -20.46 2.37
C GLU A 157 11.46 -20.07 0.89
N LYS A 158 10.84 -20.86 0.02
CA LYS A 158 10.70 -20.54 -1.39
C LYS A 158 9.90 -19.25 -1.62
N ALA A 159 8.82 -19.04 -0.85
CA ALA A 159 8.03 -17.80 -0.91
C ALA A 159 8.87 -16.57 -0.51
N VAL A 160 9.68 -16.69 0.54
CA VAL A 160 10.64 -15.65 0.96
C VAL A 160 11.63 -15.36 -0.15
N GLN A 161 12.28 -16.39 -0.71
CA GLN A 161 13.28 -16.20 -1.75
C GLN A 161 12.69 -15.55 -3.00
N THR A 162 11.54 -16.04 -3.47
CA THR A 162 10.86 -15.45 -4.64
C THR A 162 10.50 -13.98 -4.41
N THR A 163 10.06 -13.62 -3.19
CA THR A 163 9.77 -12.22 -2.85
C THR A 163 11.03 -11.36 -2.90
N ILE A 164 12.15 -11.86 -2.35
CA ILE A 164 13.44 -11.16 -2.39
C ILE A 164 13.92 -10.97 -3.85
N ASP A 165 13.83 -12.01 -4.68
CA ASP A 165 14.26 -11.98 -6.08
C ASP A 165 13.51 -10.93 -6.92
N ARG A 166 12.26 -10.63 -6.56
CA ARG A 166 11.43 -9.62 -7.22
C ARG A 166 11.73 -8.17 -6.79
N SER A 167 12.49 -7.99 -5.72
CA SER A 167 12.65 -6.68 -5.06
C SER A 167 13.31 -5.64 -5.97
N GLN A 168 14.41 -5.98 -6.63
CA GLN A 168 15.12 -5.03 -7.47
C GLN A 168 14.30 -4.58 -8.68
N ALA A 169 13.67 -5.51 -9.41
CA ALA A 169 12.81 -5.19 -10.55
C ALA A 169 11.63 -4.29 -10.13
N SER A 170 11.06 -4.56 -8.95
CA SER A 170 9.98 -3.73 -8.40
C SER A 170 10.44 -2.31 -8.08
N LEU A 171 11.62 -2.14 -7.48
CA LEU A 171 12.20 -0.82 -7.19
C LEU A 171 12.52 -0.04 -8.45
N ASP A 172 13.10 -0.70 -9.46
CA ASP A 172 13.42 -0.08 -10.75
C ASP A 172 12.16 0.44 -11.46
N SER A 173 11.03 -0.28 -11.30
CA SER A 173 9.73 0.10 -11.86
C SER A 173 8.98 1.16 -11.06
N ALA A 174 9.32 1.35 -9.78
CA ALA A 174 8.64 2.31 -8.89
C ALA A 174 8.89 3.78 -9.30
N GLN A 175 10.09 4.10 -9.82
CA GLN A 175 10.44 5.42 -10.37
C GLN A 175 9.98 6.61 -9.51
N GLY A 176 10.23 6.55 -8.20
CA GLY A 176 9.96 7.64 -7.27
C GLY A 176 8.61 7.58 -6.54
N VAL A 177 7.72 6.61 -6.83
CA VAL A 177 6.62 6.30 -5.92
C VAL A 177 7.17 5.54 -4.71
N MET A 178 6.65 5.82 -3.51
CA MET A 178 7.00 5.01 -2.34
C MET A 178 6.56 3.57 -2.56
N LEU A 179 7.51 2.63 -2.38
CA LEU A 179 7.24 1.21 -2.56
C LEU A 179 7.34 0.47 -1.22
N ASN A 180 6.29 -0.27 -0.89
CA ASN A 180 6.27 -1.14 0.28
C ASN A 180 6.84 -2.52 -0.08
N GLY A 181 7.88 -2.97 0.66
CA GLY A 181 8.49 -4.28 0.56
C GLY A 181 7.99 -5.23 1.65
N PRO A 182 7.11 -6.21 1.35
CA PRO A 182 6.56 -7.14 2.33
C PRO A 182 7.60 -8.10 2.90
N ILE A 183 7.56 -8.32 4.21
CA ILE A 183 8.37 -9.33 4.89
C ILE A 183 7.56 -10.63 4.99
N GLN A 184 8.08 -11.71 4.38
CA GLN A 184 7.47 -13.02 4.33
C GLN A 184 8.13 -14.01 5.32
N GLY A 185 7.64 -15.27 5.38
CA GLY A 185 8.18 -16.34 6.24
C GLY A 185 7.15 -17.02 7.13
N GLY A 186 5.85 -16.71 6.97
CA GLY A 186 4.73 -17.40 7.62
C GLY A 186 4.90 -17.51 9.13
N ILE A 187 4.69 -18.72 9.66
CA ILE A 187 4.85 -19.02 11.10
C ILE A 187 6.31 -19.21 11.52
N TYR A 188 7.24 -19.32 10.57
CA TYR A 188 8.66 -19.62 10.81
C TYR A 188 9.46 -18.37 11.17
N ARG A 189 9.79 -18.22 12.46
CA ARG A 189 10.45 -17.02 12.98
C ARG A 189 11.79 -16.73 12.33
N HIS A 190 12.60 -17.76 12.05
CA HIS A 190 13.91 -17.59 11.43
C HIS A 190 13.79 -17.11 9.97
N LEU A 191 12.77 -17.59 9.22
CA LEU A 191 12.49 -17.13 7.86
C LEU A 191 12.05 -15.66 7.84
N ARG A 192 11.15 -15.24 8.77
CA ARG A 192 10.79 -13.82 8.90
C ARG A 192 12.00 -12.95 9.21
N LYS A 193 12.91 -13.45 10.05
CA LYS A 193 14.14 -12.71 10.36
C LYS A 193 15.06 -12.62 9.13
N ALA A 194 15.24 -13.71 8.39
CA ALA A 194 16.03 -13.73 7.16
C ALA A 194 15.42 -12.81 6.10
N SER A 195 14.10 -12.90 5.90
CA SER A 195 13.37 -11.99 5.00
C SER A 195 13.56 -10.52 5.37
N ALA A 196 13.40 -10.17 6.66
CA ALA A 196 13.59 -8.80 7.12
C ALA A 196 15.03 -8.29 6.92
N GLN A 197 16.04 -9.15 7.10
CA GLN A 197 17.43 -8.80 6.86
C GLN A 197 17.71 -8.56 5.38
N SER A 198 17.21 -9.43 4.51
CA SER A 198 17.38 -9.30 3.06
C SER A 198 16.63 -8.10 2.49
N MET A 199 15.35 -7.93 2.88
CA MET A 199 14.53 -6.78 2.44
C MET A 199 15.12 -5.45 2.93
N GLY A 200 15.73 -5.42 4.11
CA GLY A 200 16.40 -4.24 4.65
C GLY A 200 17.68 -3.82 3.92
N CYS A 201 18.15 -4.60 2.94
CA CYS A 201 19.26 -4.22 2.05
C CYS A 201 18.80 -3.44 0.82
N PHE A 202 17.50 -3.37 0.58
CA PHE A 202 16.88 -2.59 -0.49
C PHE A 202 16.35 -1.26 0.03
N ASP A 203 16.20 -0.30 -0.85
CA ASP A 203 15.72 1.06 -0.54
C ASP A 203 14.18 1.16 -0.74
N PHE A 204 13.46 0.41 0.13
CA PHE A 204 12.00 0.44 0.18
C PHE A 204 11.48 1.58 1.05
#